data_1063ce9e32e5fe8efbc93fe7c9f67361
#
_entry.id   1063ce9e32e5fe8efbc93fe7c9f67361
#
_cell.length_a   1.000
_cell.length_b   1.000
_cell.length_c   1.000
_cell.angle_alpha   90.00
_cell.angle_beta   90.00
_cell.angle_gamma   90.00
#
_symmetry.space_group_name_H-M   'P 1'
#
loop_
_entity.id
_entity.type
_entity.pdbx_description
1 polymer ?
#
loop_
_entity_poly.entity_id
_entity_poly.type
_entity_poly.pdbx_seq_one_letter_code
_entity_poly.pdbx_strand_id
1 'polypeptide(L)'
;MLTDSHIHLFEKGYKNSGVNEVSLYESLMKNYSINSALVVGYEGESWAVGNNAYIASLAASAPWLHPLAFVRSETLSVIELEKMLPLGFEGISLYLFSTDDIANLLSADELVWQWLVDHGWIVSVNSRGNYWQVWLKILNQFPKLTLLISHLGLPTVTPEFMSTAKLNIQFLTITKLCLFENVYLKLSGLYALEPTKPAYPYPTLDSYLKYIVGSFDVERLIWGSDFSPALTDVTFAQTFEHFYAFSFLTPQHLSKILNQNLLNLLH
;
A
#
# COMPACT_ATOMS: atom_id res chain seq x y z
N MET A 1 -17.31 -10.08 -0.82
CA MET A 1 -16.10 -10.36 -1.61
C MET A 1 -15.13 -9.24 -1.36
N LEU A 2 -13.86 -9.56 -1.10
CA LEU A 2 -12.80 -8.59 -0.79
C LEU A 2 -11.63 -8.75 -1.76
N THR A 3 -10.87 -7.68 -1.99
CA THR A 3 -9.54 -7.69 -2.61
C THR A 3 -8.58 -6.90 -1.73
N ASP A 4 -7.40 -7.46 -1.43
CA ASP A 4 -6.47 -6.90 -0.46
C ASP A 4 -5.29 -6.21 -1.15
N SER A 5 -5.18 -4.90 -1.01
CA SER A 5 -4.14 -4.12 -1.69
C SER A 5 -2.78 -4.12 -1.01
N HIS A 6 -2.66 -4.76 0.16
CA HIS A 6 -1.41 -4.71 0.91
C HIS A 6 -1.29 -5.88 1.87
N ILE A 7 -0.53 -6.89 1.45
CA ILE A 7 -0.10 -7.98 2.32
C ILE A 7 1.41 -8.20 2.19
N HIS A 8 1.99 -8.81 3.19
CA HIS A 8 3.36 -9.33 3.15
C HIS A 8 3.33 -10.85 3.37
N LEU A 9 4.21 -11.55 2.67
CA LEU A 9 4.42 -12.98 2.84
C LEU A 9 5.92 -13.24 2.99
N PHE A 10 6.33 -13.82 4.10
CA PHE A 10 7.73 -14.14 4.38
C PHE A 10 7.90 -15.64 4.53
N GLU A 11 8.99 -16.20 3.97
CA GLU A 11 9.27 -17.63 3.97
C GLU A 11 9.27 -18.23 5.37
N LYS A 12 9.83 -17.52 6.35
CA LYS A 12 9.90 -17.93 7.75
C LYS A 12 8.88 -17.23 8.65
N GLY A 13 7.87 -16.59 8.05
CA GLY A 13 6.91 -15.74 8.74
C GLY A 13 7.51 -14.39 9.18
N TYR A 14 6.65 -13.43 9.46
CA TYR A 14 7.02 -12.09 9.89
C TYR A 14 7.99 -12.14 11.08
N LYS A 15 9.14 -11.47 10.94
CA LYS A 15 10.24 -11.47 11.94
C LYS A 15 10.69 -12.86 12.37
N ASN A 16 10.68 -13.83 11.44
CA ASN A 16 11.02 -15.23 11.68
C ASN A 16 10.13 -15.92 12.73
N SER A 17 8.85 -15.62 12.74
CA SER A 17 7.86 -16.19 13.67
C SER A 17 7.67 -17.71 13.52
N GLY A 18 8.08 -18.30 12.40
CA GLY A 18 7.84 -19.70 12.06
C GLY A 18 6.43 -20.00 11.54
N VAL A 19 5.60 -18.99 11.36
CA VAL A 19 4.23 -19.14 10.83
C VAL A 19 4.29 -19.38 9.32
N ASN A 20 3.53 -20.37 8.83
CA ASN A 20 3.28 -20.52 7.40
C ASN A 20 2.23 -19.49 6.97
N GLU A 21 2.68 -18.34 6.52
CA GLU A 21 1.82 -17.21 6.18
C GLU A 21 0.95 -17.45 4.95
N VAL A 22 1.44 -18.24 3.98
CA VAL A 22 0.65 -18.61 2.79
C VAL A 22 -0.58 -19.41 3.21
N SER A 23 -0.39 -20.50 3.96
CA SER A 23 -1.52 -21.32 4.42
C SER A 23 -2.48 -20.56 5.33
N LEU A 24 -1.93 -19.67 6.18
CA LEU A 24 -2.74 -18.81 7.03
C LEU A 24 -3.57 -17.85 6.19
N TYR A 25 -2.94 -17.16 5.22
CA TYR A 25 -3.66 -16.20 4.37
C TYR A 25 -4.70 -16.88 3.49
N GLU A 26 -4.41 -18.05 2.91
CA GLU A 26 -5.39 -18.84 2.14
C GLU A 26 -6.61 -19.26 2.99
N SER A 27 -6.39 -19.52 4.28
CA SER A 27 -7.50 -19.77 5.21
C SER A 27 -8.34 -18.50 5.44
N LEU A 28 -7.70 -17.33 5.56
CA LEU A 28 -8.39 -16.04 5.63
C LEU A 28 -9.14 -15.72 4.34
N MET A 29 -8.55 -16.01 3.18
CA MET A 29 -9.22 -15.86 1.88
C MET A 29 -10.55 -16.65 1.82
N LYS A 30 -10.55 -17.88 2.28
CA LYS A 30 -11.78 -18.70 2.35
C LYS A 30 -12.80 -18.13 3.33
N ASN A 31 -12.35 -17.73 4.52
CA ASN A 31 -13.23 -17.24 5.59
C ASN A 31 -13.89 -15.90 5.25
N TYR A 32 -13.18 -15.02 4.54
CA TYR A 32 -13.64 -13.65 4.23
C TYR A 32 -13.94 -13.41 2.77
N SER A 33 -13.91 -14.48 1.93
CA SER A 33 -14.17 -14.40 0.49
C SER A 33 -13.24 -13.36 -0.20
N ILE A 34 -11.93 -13.46 0.03
CA ILE A 34 -10.92 -12.65 -0.63
C ILE A 34 -10.53 -13.35 -1.94
N ASN A 35 -10.49 -12.61 -3.05
CA ASN A 35 -10.20 -13.20 -4.37
C ASN A 35 -8.76 -12.99 -4.81
N SER A 36 -8.19 -11.83 -4.52
CA SER A 36 -6.86 -11.42 -4.98
C SER A 36 -6.19 -10.55 -3.93
N ALA A 37 -4.87 -10.56 -3.93
CA ALA A 37 -4.08 -9.72 -3.05
C ALA A 37 -2.80 -9.20 -3.74
N LEU A 38 -2.49 -7.92 -3.53
CA LEU A 38 -1.17 -7.37 -3.83
C LEU A 38 -0.19 -7.76 -2.73
N VAL A 39 0.82 -8.55 -3.08
CA VAL A 39 1.90 -8.93 -2.17
C VAL A 39 3.03 -7.94 -2.29
N VAL A 40 3.19 -7.12 -1.27
CA VAL A 40 4.18 -6.04 -1.21
C VAL A 40 5.52 -6.61 -0.72
N GLY A 41 6.49 -6.72 -1.60
CA GLY A 41 7.83 -7.19 -1.26
C GLY A 41 8.53 -6.27 -0.25
N TYR A 42 9.35 -6.85 0.64
CA TYR A 42 10.13 -6.12 1.61
C TYR A 42 11.44 -6.83 1.94
N GLU A 43 12.56 -6.15 1.74
CA GLU A 43 13.92 -6.62 2.08
C GLU A 43 14.73 -5.55 2.85
N GLY A 44 14.03 -4.65 3.56
CA GLY A 44 14.67 -3.57 4.31
C GLY A 44 15.41 -4.02 5.58
N GLU A 45 15.11 -5.21 6.09
CA GLU A 45 15.66 -5.76 7.32
C GLU A 45 16.35 -7.11 7.07
N SER A 46 17.34 -7.47 7.89
CA SER A 46 18.12 -8.69 7.72
C SER A 46 17.30 -9.99 7.75
N TRP A 47 16.19 -10.01 8.50
CA TRP A 47 15.28 -11.16 8.58
C TRP A 47 14.40 -11.32 7.32
N ALA A 48 14.32 -10.30 6.48
CA ALA A 48 13.48 -10.27 5.28
C ALA A 48 14.28 -10.44 3.97
N VAL A 49 15.60 -10.61 4.06
CA VAL A 49 16.47 -10.82 2.88
C VAL A 49 16.03 -12.07 2.12
N GLY A 50 15.94 -11.96 0.78
CA GLY A 50 15.46 -13.02 -0.11
C GLY A 50 13.93 -13.04 -0.29
N ASN A 51 13.21 -12.06 0.24
CA ASN A 51 11.76 -11.99 0.15
C ASN A 51 11.27 -11.88 -1.31
N ASN A 52 11.96 -11.13 -2.17
CA ASN A 52 11.60 -11.07 -3.60
C ASN A 52 11.65 -12.46 -4.26
N ALA A 53 12.70 -13.22 -4.03
CA ALA A 53 12.83 -14.57 -4.59
C ALA A 53 11.72 -15.51 -4.07
N TYR A 54 11.38 -15.39 -2.77
CA TYR A 54 10.29 -16.16 -2.18
C TYR A 54 8.94 -15.81 -2.80
N ILE A 55 8.60 -14.52 -2.90
CA ILE A 55 7.33 -14.08 -3.50
C ILE A 55 7.23 -14.53 -4.97
N ALA A 56 8.30 -14.40 -5.74
CA ALA A 56 8.34 -14.87 -7.12
C ALA A 56 8.07 -16.38 -7.24
N SER A 57 8.60 -17.17 -6.32
CA SER A 57 8.34 -18.62 -6.29
C SER A 57 6.87 -18.96 -6.01
N LEU A 58 6.18 -18.14 -5.22
CA LEU A 58 4.76 -18.32 -4.91
C LEU A 58 3.86 -17.90 -6.09
N ALA A 59 4.19 -16.82 -6.78
CA ALA A 59 3.39 -16.26 -7.87
C ALA A 59 3.15 -17.29 -8.99
N ALA A 60 4.11 -18.15 -9.26
CA ALA A 60 4.01 -19.20 -10.27
C ALA A 60 2.88 -20.23 -10.00
N SER A 61 2.43 -20.37 -8.75
CA SER A 61 1.45 -21.39 -8.32
C SER A 61 0.19 -20.82 -7.67
N ALA A 62 0.17 -19.53 -7.35
CA ALA A 62 -0.89 -18.85 -6.62
C ALA A 62 -1.53 -17.75 -7.49
N PRO A 63 -2.55 -18.04 -8.33
CA PRO A 63 -3.13 -17.08 -9.26
C PRO A 63 -3.86 -15.91 -8.58
N TRP A 64 -4.07 -15.96 -7.28
CA TRP A 64 -4.64 -14.88 -6.48
C TRP A 64 -3.59 -13.83 -6.05
N LEU A 65 -2.29 -14.16 -6.23
CA LEU A 65 -1.17 -13.38 -5.75
C LEU A 65 -0.64 -12.48 -6.86
N HIS A 66 -0.67 -11.18 -6.64
CA HIS A 66 -0.11 -10.15 -7.53
C HIS A 66 1.16 -9.56 -6.88
N PRO A 67 2.36 -9.95 -7.34
CA PRO A 67 3.60 -9.64 -6.64
C PRO A 67 4.17 -8.28 -7.03
N LEU A 68 4.58 -7.50 -6.02
CA LEU A 68 5.37 -6.28 -6.19
C LEU A 68 6.76 -6.51 -5.59
N ALA A 69 7.81 -6.32 -6.42
CA ALA A 69 9.18 -6.51 -5.97
C ALA A 69 9.67 -5.36 -5.09
N PHE A 70 10.31 -5.66 -3.98
CA PHE A 70 11.03 -4.63 -3.23
C PHE A 70 12.23 -4.13 -4.04
N VAL A 71 12.32 -2.82 -4.19
CA VAL A 71 13.45 -2.14 -4.85
C VAL A 71 13.97 -1.05 -3.93
N ARG A 72 15.29 -0.95 -3.78
CA ARG A 72 15.92 0.15 -3.08
C ARG A 72 16.05 1.36 -4.00
N SER A 73 15.86 2.55 -3.47
CA SER A 73 15.95 3.79 -4.24
C SER A 73 17.28 3.95 -4.98
N GLU A 74 18.38 3.54 -4.34
CA GLU A 74 19.74 3.62 -4.89
C GLU A 74 20.03 2.64 -6.03
N THR A 75 19.25 1.57 -6.17
CA THR A 75 19.44 0.56 -7.23
C THR A 75 18.37 0.62 -8.32
N LEU A 76 17.41 1.53 -8.19
CA LEU A 76 16.30 1.66 -9.12
C LEU A 76 16.80 2.02 -10.52
N SER A 77 16.66 1.09 -11.46
CA SER A 77 17.10 1.23 -12.85
C SER A 77 16.32 0.30 -13.77
N VAL A 78 16.28 0.59 -15.07
CA VAL A 78 15.65 -0.29 -16.08
C VAL A 78 16.25 -1.69 -16.02
N ILE A 79 17.57 -1.80 -15.86
CA ILE A 79 18.26 -3.10 -15.79
C ILE A 79 17.75 -3.93 -14.60
N GLU A 80 17.46 -3.30 -13.48
CA GLU A 80 16.91 -4.01 -12.31
C GLU A 80 15.47 -4.45 -12.54
N LEU A 81 14.64 -3.58 -13.16
CA LEU A 81 13.26 -3.91 -13.51
C LEU A 81 13.17 -5.05 -14.54
N GLU A 82 14.05 -5.06 -15.55
CA GLU A 82 14.11 -6.13 -16.55
C GLU A 82 14.48 -7.49 -15.97
N LYS A 83 15.22 -7.56 -14.87
CA LYS A 83 15.49 -8.82 -14.18
C LYS A 83 14.24 -9.36 -13.45
N MET A 84 13.35 -8.48 -13.02
CA MET A 84 12.14 -8.83 -12.27
C MET A 84 10.98 -9.25 -13.17
N LEU A 85 10.92 -8.71 -14.38
CA LEU A 85 9.85 -9.00 -15.34
C LEU A 85 9.65 -10.51 -15.61
N PRO A 86 10.68 -11.32 -15.93
CA PRO A 86 10.52 -12.75 -16.18
C PRO A 86 10.19 -13.56 -14.92
N LEU A 87 10.29 -12.97 -13.74
CA LEU A 87 9.93 -13.59 -12.47
C LEU A 87 8.45 -13.43 -12.13
N GLY A 88 7.68 -12.74 -12.99
CA GLY A 88 6.24 -12.58 -12.85
C GLY A 88 5.82 -11.41 -11.94
N PHE A 89 6.73 -10.48 -11.61
CA PHE A 89 6.35 -9.28 -10.89
C PHE A 89 5.48 -8.35 -11.74
N GLU A 90 4.52 -7.71 -11.11
CA GLU A 90 3.55 -6.78 -11.71
C GLU A 90 3.81 -5.32 -11.27
N GLY A 91 4.89 -5.09 -10.57
CA GLY A 91 5.27 -3.77 -10.07
C GLY A 91 6.38 -3.81 -9.04
N ILE A 92 6.58 -2.66 -8.40
CA ILE A 92 7.61 -2.49 -7.38
C ILE A 92 7.04 -1.91 -6.07
N SER A 93 7.72 -2.19 -4.97
CA SER A 93 7.52 -1.53 -3.69
C SER A 93 8.75 -0.71 -3.30
N LEU A 94 8.52 0.54 -2.90
CA LEU A 94 9.53 1.50 -2.47
C LEU A 94 9.26 1.97 -1.04
N TYR A 95 10.32 2.04 -0.24
CA TYR A 95 10.30 2.54 1.14
C TYR A 95 11.20 3.76 1.23
N LEU A 96 10.59 4.94 1.35
CA LEU A 96 11.27 6.23 1.20
C LEU A 96 11.16 7.03 2.51
N PHE A 97 12.17 6.90 3.36
CA PHE A 97 12.15 7.47 4.71
C PHE A 97 13.32 8.40 5.01
N SER A 98 14.20 8.64 4.03
CA SER A 98 15.37 9.51 4.17
C SER A 98 15.47 10.54 3.03
N THR A 99 16.28 11.57 3.25
CA THR A 99 16.63 12.53 2.19
C THR A 99 17.41 11.89 1.06
N ASP A 100 18.19 10.85 1.37
CA ASP A 100 18.97 10.12 0.36
C ASP A 100 18.05 9.31 -0.56
N ASP A 101 16.99 8.66 -0.02
CA ASP A 101 15.98 8.01 -0.83
C ASP A 101 15.36 8.98 -1.86
N ILE A 102 15.03 10.18 -1.40
CA ILE A 102 14.42 11.20 -2.27
C ILE A 102 15.44 11.71 -3.31
N ALA A 103 16.70 11.90 -2.93
CA ALA A 103 17.75 12.29 -3.86
C ALA A 103 17.97 11.22 -4.93
N ASN A 104 17.98 9.95 -4.55
CA ASN A 104 18.10 8.82 -5.47
C ASN A 104 16.93 8.80 -6.47
N LEU A 105 15.68 8.96 -6.02
CA LEU A 105 14.53 9.03 -6.93
C LEU A 105 14.62 10.20 -7.90
N LEU A 106 15.06 11.37 -7.42
CA LEU A 106 15.21 12.57 -8.28
C LEU A 106 16.34 12.42 -9.31
N SER A 107 17.32 11.58 -9.03
CA SER A 107 18.45 11.28 -9.92
C SER A 107 18.23 10.05 -10.78
N ALA A 108 17.16 9.29 -10.56
CA ALA A 108 16.81 8.13 -11.37
C ALA A 108 16.59 8.57 -12.83
N ASP A 109 17.06 7.74 -13.77
CA ASP A 109 16.86 7.97 -15.20
C ASP A 109 15.36 8.04 -15.53
N GLU A 110 14.95 9.01 -16.35
CA GLU A 110 13.57 9.15 -16.80
C GLU A 110 13.06 7.88 -17.51
N LEU A 111 13.95 7.11 -18.13
CA LEU A 111 13.65 5.82 -18.74
C LEU A 111 13.07 4.81 -17.76
N VAL A 112 13.38 4.91 -16.47
CA VAL A 112 12.79 4.04 -15.43
C VAL A 112 11.28 4.28 -15.34
N TRP A 113 10.89 5.54 -15.25
CA TRP A 113 9.47 5.92 -15.12
C TRP A 113 8.69 5.60 -16.39
N GLN A 114 9.30 5.85 -17.55
CA GLN A 114 8.71 5.49 -18.84
C GLN A 114 8.55 3.98 -18.96
N TRP A 115 9.55 3.19 -18.56
CA TRP A 115 9.50 1.73 -18.59
C TRP A 115 8.36 1.19 -17.72
N LEU A 116 8.18 1.72 -16.49
CA LEU A 116 7.09 1.34 -15.59
C LEU A 116 5.71 1.64 -16.20
N VAL A 117 5.57 2.80 -16.86
CA VAL A 117 4.35 3.17 -17.58
C VAL A 117 4.08 2.23 -18.75
N ASP A 118 5.09 1.94 -19.58
CA ASP A 118 4.94 1.13 -20.79
C ASP A 118 4.58 -0.33 -20.47
N HIS A 119 5.01 -0.83 -19.30
CA HIS A 119 4.69 -2.18 -18.83
C HIS A 119 3.44 -2.23 -17.95
N GLY A 120 2.78 -1.10 -17.67
CA GLY A 120 1.62 -1.04 -16.80
C GLY A 120 1.92 -1.42 -15.34
N TRP A 121 3.19 -1.26 -14.91
CA TRP A 121 3.61 -1.68 -13.59
C TRP A 121 3.15 -0.74 -12.49
N ILE A 122 2.75 -1.35 -11.36
CA ILE A 122 2.32 -0.66 -10.16
C ILE A 122 3.53 -0.23 -9.33
N VAL A 123 3.53 1.02 -8.85
CA VAL A 123 4.50 1.53 -7.87
C VAL A 123 3.80 1.71 -6.53
N SER A 124 4.03 0.80 -5.59
CA SER A 124 3.51 0.89 -4.22
C SER A 124 4.54 1.54 -3.31
N VAL A 125 4.16 2.64 -2.67
CA VAL A 125 5.11 3.47 -1.91
C VAL A 125 4.73 3.54 -0.44
N ASN A 126 5.71 3.30 0.42
CA ASN A 126 5.65 3.55 1.85
C ASN A 126 6.56 4.74 2.17
N SER A 127 5.97 5.86 2.60
CA SER A 127 6.68 7.12 2.85
C SER A 127 5.88 8.03 3.77
N ARG A 128 6.47 9.12 4.23
CA ARG A 128 5.82 10.06 5.18
C ARG A 128 6.14 11.52 4.91
N GLY A 129 5.25 12.38 5.36
CA GLY A 129 5.47 13.84 5.42
C GLY A 129 5.86 14.44 4.07
N ASN A 130 6.91 15.25 4.07
CA ASN A 130 7.37 15.98 2.89
C ASN A 130 8.03 15.09 1.82
N TYR A 131 8.39 13.87 2.13
CA TYR A 131 8.97 12.95 1.16
C TYR A 131 7.99 12.60 0.03
N TRP A 132 6.69 12.75 0.26
CA TRP A 132 5.68 12.60 -0.79
C TRP A 132 5.77 13.65 -1.91
N GLN A 133 6.42 14.79 -1.68
CA GLN A 133 6.52 15.88 -2.67
C GLN A 133 7.26 15.47 -3.95
N VAL A 134 8.20 14.51 -3.87
CA VAL A 134 8.94 14.02 -5.03
C VAL A 134 8.00 13.50 -6.11
N TRP A 135 6.91 12.87 -5.72
CA TRP A 135 5.95 12.26 -6.63
C TRP A 135 5.16 13.28 -7.44
N LEU A 136 4.98 14.52 -6.96
CA LEU A 136 4.39 15.60 -7.76
C LEU A 136 5.24 15.90 -8.99
N LYS A 137 6.58 15.89 -8.84
CA LYS A 137 7.49 16.11 -9.97
C LYS A 137 7.45 14.94 -10.96
N ILE A 138 7.53 13.71 -10.46
CA ILE A 138 7.53 12.50 -11.29
C ILE A 138 6.19 12.36 -12.05
N LEU A 139 5.06 12.50 -11.37
CA LEU A 139 3.74 12.36 -11.98
C LEU A 139 3.39 13.50 -12.96
N ASN A 140 3.94 14.69 -12.80
CA ASN A 140 3.79 15.75 -13.80
C ASN A 140 4.46 15.40 -15.14
N GLN A 141 5.54 14.62 -15.11
CA GLN A 141 6.23 14.13 -16.31
C GLN A 141 5.62 12.81 -16.82
N PHE A 142 5.20 11.94 -15.92
CA PHE A 142 4.68 10.60 -16.19
C PHE A 142 3.27 10.41 -15.60
N PRO A 143 2.24 11.12 -16.09
CA PRO A 143 0.90 11.12 -15.50
C PRO A 143 0.17 9.78 -15.58
N LYS A 144 0.64 8.86 -16.42
CA LYS A 144 0.11 7.50 -16.56
C LYS A 144 0.74 6.51 -15.59
N LEU A 145 1.74 6.91 -14.81
CA LEU A 145 2.36 6.05 -13.80
C LEU A 145 1.35 5.70 -12.71
N THR A 146 1.12 4.42 -12.48
CA THR A 146 0.23 3.95 -11.43
C THR A 146 0.94 3.99 -10.08
N LEU A 147 0.49 4.87 -9.18
CA LEU A 147 1.06 5.07 -7.85
C LEU A 147 0.07 4.65 -6.76
N LEU A 148 0.48 3.75 -5.86
CA LEU A 148 -0.28 3.39 -4.67
C LEU A 148 0.39 3.99 -3.43
N ILE A 149 -0.32 4.88 -2.74
CA ILE A 149 0.10 5.50 -1.48
C ILE A 149 -0.27 4.58 -0.32
N SER A 150 0.70 4.00 0.39
CA SER A 150 0.43 3.09 1.50
C SER A 150 0.05 3.85 2.78
N HIS A 151 -0.81 3.23 3.61
CA HIS A 151 -1.10 3.62 5.00
C HIS A 151 -1.51 5.10 5.16
N LEU A 152 -2.47 5.58 4.35
CA LEU A 152 -2.92 6.98 4.32
C LEU A 152 -1.77 7.98 4.06
N GLY A 153 -0.61 7.54 3.54
CA GLY A 153 0.59 8.34 3.37
C GLY A 153 1.37 8.57 4.67
N LEU A 154 1.14 7.73 5.70
CA LEU A 154 1.75 7.79 7.04
C LEU A 154 1.65 9.20 7.66
N PRO A 155 0.42 9.70 7.92
CA PRO A 155 0.24 10.97 8.61
C PRO A 155 0.75 10.88 10.05
N THR A 156 1.13 12.02 10.62
CA THR A 156 1.37 12.11 12.07
C THR A 156 0.03 12.14 12.79
N VAL A 157 -0.31 11.07 13.49
CA VAL A 157 -1.57 10.98 14.26
C VAL A 157 -1.30 11.38 15.72
N THR A 158 -2.14 12.26 16.24
CA THR A 158 -2.10 12.69 17.64
C THR A 158 -3.42 12.34 18.32
N PRO A 159 -3.44 12.06 19.65
CA PRO A 159 -4.69 11.78 20.39
C PRO A 159 -5.65 12.97 20.41
N GLU A 160 -5.16 14.17 20.13
CA GLU A 160 -5.94 15.39 20.14
C GLU A 160 -6.85 15.47 18.89
N PHE A 161 -8.02 16.08 19.07
CA PHE A 161 -8.90 16.36 17.93
C PHE A 161 -8.20 17.21 16.88
N MET A 162 -8.22 16.72 15.64
CA MET A 162 -7.65 17.42 14.49
C MET A 162 -8.73 18.24 13.78
N SER A 163 -8.59 19.56 13.80
CA SER A 163 -9.45 20.43 13.02
C SER A 163 -9.22 20.22 11.52
N THR A 164 -10.24 20.49 10.69
CA THR A 164 -10.12 20.43 9.23
C THR A 164 -8.94 21.25 8.70
N ALA A 165 -8.65 22.42 9.30
CA ALA A 165 -7.50 23.25 8.91
C ALA A 165 -6.16 22.55 9.14
N LYS A 166 -5.99 21.85 10.26
CA LYS A 166 -4.80 21.05 10.55
C LYS A 166 -4.68 19.87 9.59
N LEU A 167 -5.79 19.14 9.33
CA LEU A 167 -5.83 18.04 8.36
C LEU A 167 -5.48 18.51 6.93
N ASN A 168 -5.99 19.68 6.50
CA ASN A 168 -5.64 20.28 5.22
C ASN A 168 -4.13 20.49 5.07
N ILE A 169 -3.46 20.98 6.12
CA ILE A 169 -2.00 21.18 6.11
C ILE A 169 -1.28 19.84 6.05
N GLN A 170 -1.70 18.89 6.88
CA GLN A 170 -1.05 17.59 6.98
C GLN A 170 -1.16 16.76 5.70
N PHE A 171 -2.33 16.75 5.08
CA PHE A 171 -2.58 16.02 3.85
C PHE A 171 -2.36 16.82 2.56
N LEU A 172 -1.79 18.05 2.65
CA LEU A 172 -1.66 18.94 1.49
C LEU A 172 -0.99 18.28 0.29
N THR A 173 0.09 17.53 0.50
CA THR A 173 0.79 16.84 -0.59
C THR A 173 -0.04 15.65 -1.09
N ILE A 174 -0.62 14.87 -0.19
CA ILE A 174 -1.46 13.72 -0.54
C ILE A 174 -2.67 14.16 -1.36
N THR A 175 -3.36 15.25 -0.96
CA THR A 175 -4.50 15.79 -1.72
C THR A 175 -4.11 16.36 -3.08
N LYS A 176 -2.89 16.89 -3.23
CA LYS A 176 -2.35 17.27 -4.55
C LYS A 176 -2.07 16.06 -5.43
N LEU A 177 -1.55 14.97 -4.85
CA LEU A 177 -1.34 13.72 -5.56
C LEU A 177 -2.66 13.10 -6.02
N CYS A 178 -3.75 13.27 -5.28
CA CYS A 178 -5.06 12.77 -5.68
C CYS A 178 -5.64 13.43 -6.95
N LEU A 179 -5.06 14.51 -7.44
CA LEU A 179 -5.46 15.11 -8.71
C LEU A 179 -5.01 14.30 -9.94
N PHE A 180 -4.06 13.39 -9.77
CA PHE A 180 -3.63 12.48 -10.82
C PHE A 180 -4.53 11.25 -10.85
N GLU A 181 -5.04 10.89 -12.03
CA GLU A 181 -6.05 9.82 -12.21
C GLU A 181 -5.54 8.43 -11.81
N ASN A 182 -4.24 8.17 -11.99
CA ASN A 182 -3.61 6.89 -11.68
C ASN A 182 -3.00 6.82 -10.26
N VAL A 183 -3.39 7.72 -9.36
CA VAL A 183 -2.96 7.69 -7.96
C VAL A 183 -4.07 7.11 -7.10
N TYR A 184 -3.74 6.06 -6.35
CA TYR A 184 -4.63 5.38 -5.40
C TYR A 184 -4.10 5.52 -3.98
N LEU A 185 -5.00 5.59 -3.01
CA LEU A 185 -4.65 5.65 -1.59
C LEU A 185 -5.14 4.40 -0.86
N LYS A 186 -4.20 3.71 -0.21
CA LYS A 186 -4.50 2.53 0.61
C LYS A 186 -4.99 2.95 2.00
N LEU A 187 -6.18 2.53 2.32
CA LEU A 187 -6.74 2.56 3.67
C LEU A 187 -6.23 1.31 4.41
N SER A 188 -5.00 1.37 4.89
CA SER A 188 -4.27 0.24 5.50
C SER A 188 -3.39 0.72 6.64
N GLY A 189 -2.82 -0.20 7.44
CA GLY A 189 -1.89 0.12 8.51
C GLY A 189 -2.48 0.93 9.67
N LEU A 190 -3.80 0.93 9.85
CA LEU A 190 -4.48 1.77 10.84
C LEU A 190 -4.04 1.44 12.27
N TYR A 191 -3.74 0.17 12.55
CA TYR A 191 -3.24 -0.29 13.84
C TYR A 191 -1.89 0.35 14.22
N ALA A 192 -1.04 0.60 13.21
CA ALA A 192 0.26 1.23 13.41
C ALA A 192 0.16 2.76 13.52
N LEU A 193 -0.86 3.35 12.91
CA LEU A 193 -1.12 4.80 12.98
C LEU A 193 -1.85 5.21 14.26
N GLU A 194 -2.69 4.34 14.84
CA GLU A 194 -3.46 4.64 16.05
C GLU A 194 -2.56 4.74 17.28
N PRO A 195 -2.46 5.92 17.92
CA PRO A 195 -1.58 6.13 19.07
C PRO A 195 -2.10 5.49 20.37
N THR A 196 -3.41 5.22 20.44
CA THR A 196 -4.04 4.58 21.62
C THR A 196 -3.92 3.06 21.55
N LYS A 197 -3.84 2.38 22.70
CA LYS A 197 -3.80 0.92 22.75
C LYS A 197 -4.88 0.40 23.71
N PRO A 198 -5.62 -0.67 23.35
CA PRO A 198 -5.53 -1.40 22.07
C PRO A 198 -5.91 -0.53 20.89
N ALA A 199 -5.31 -0.78 19.71
CA ALA A 199 -5.48 0.07 18.53
C ALA A 199 -6.93 0.09 18.01
N TYR A 200 -7.61 -1.07 17.97
CA TYR A 200 -9.01 -1.16 17.53
C TYR A 200 -9.96 -0.59 18.57
N PRO A 201 -11.00 0.17 18.21
CA PRO A 201 -11.53 0.45 16.85
C PRO A 201 -10.98 1.70 16.14
N TYR A 202 -9.79 2.13 16.47
CA TYR A 202 -9.08 3.27 15.84
C TYR A 202 -9.75 4.65 16.06
N PRO A 203 -10.11 5.01 17.31
CA PRO A 203 -10.96 6.18 17.57
C PRO A 203 -10.31 7.51 17.18
N THR A 204 -8.99 7.58 17.20
CA THR A 204 -8.27 8.80 16.80
C THR A 204 -8.26 9.00 15.29
N LEU A 205 -8.39 7.92 14.51
CA LEU A 205 -8.33 7.96 13.05
C LEU A 205 -9.65 8.33 12.36
N ASP A 206 -10.77 8.37 13.07
CA ASP A 206 -12.08 8.69 12.48
C ASP A 206 -12.08 10.01 11.71
N SER A 207 -11.48 11.06 12.27
CA SER A 207 -11.40 12.38 11.63
C SER A 207 -10.50 12.37 10.40
N TYR A 208 -9.42 11.57 10.43
CA TYR A 208 -8.48 11.40 9.31
C TYR A 208 -9.16 10.65 8.16
N LEU A 209 -9.83 9.53 8.47
CA LEU A 209 -10.55 8.73 7.48
C LEU A 209 -11.69 9.52 6.84
N LYS A 210 -12.47 10.24 7.64
CA LYS A 210 -13.54 11.13 7.13
C LYS A 210 -12.99 12.20 6.21
N TYR A 211 -11.85 12.81 6.58
CA TYR A 211 -11.20 13.81 5.75
C TYR A 211 -10.72 13.23 4.41
N ILE A 212 -10.09 12.06 4.44
CA ILE A 212 -9.59 11.37 3.24
C ILE A 212 -10.73 10.98 2.31
N VAL A 213 -11.78 10.35 2.83
CA VAL A 213 -12.97 9.99 2.02
C VAL A 213 -13.65 11.21 1.40
N GLY A 214 -13.61 12.37 2.09
CA GLY A 214 -14.12 13.62 1.54
C GLY A 214 -13.21 14.34 0.54
N SER A 215 -11.94 13.96 0.48
CA SER A 215 -10.91 14.63 -0.33
C SER A 215 -10.44 13.80 -1.53
N PHE A 216 -10.53 12.48 -1.45
CA PHE A 216 -10.21 11.55 -2.53
C PHE A 216 -11.49 11.09 -3.23
N ASP A 217 -11.38 10.85 -4.54
CA ASP A 217 -12.42 10.11 -5.26
C ASP A 217 -12.47 8.68 -4.70
N VAL A 218 -13.67 8.25 -4.31
CA VAL A 218 -13.89 6.92 -3.75
C VAL A 218 -13.44 5.79 -4.68
N GLU A 219 -13.44 6.02 -5.99
CA GLU A 219 -12.96 5.07 -7.01
C GLU A 219 -11.46 4.76 -6.89
N ARG A 220 -10.72 5.56 -6.14
CA ARG A 220 -9.26 5.45 -5.98
C ARG A 220 -8.84 5.22 -4.53
N LEU A 221 -9.81 4.92 -3.65
CA LEU A 221 -9.56 4.43 -2.30
C LEU A 221 -9.59 2.91 -2.31
N ILE A 222 -8.56 2.27 -1.79
CA ILE A 222 -8.43 0.81 -1.74
C ILE A 222 -8.07 0.34 -0.34
N TRP A 223 -8.74 -0.70 0.13
CA TRP A 223 -8.41 -1.32 1.40
C TRP A 223 -7.18 -2.22 1.28
N GLY A 224 -6.38 -2.30 2.36
CA GLY A 224 -5.33 -3.28 2.55
C GLY A 224 -5.24 -3.71 4.00
N SER A 225 -5.13 -5.01 4.25
CA SER A 225 -5.07 -5.56 5.60
C SER A 225 -3.78 -5.25 6.32
N ASP A 226 -2.69 -5.09 5.57
CA ASP A 226 -1.31 -5.09 6.09
C ASP A 226 -0.97 -6.41 6.81
N PHE A 227 -1.53 -7.52 6.31
CA PHE A 227 -1.13 -8.87 6.70
C PHE A 227 0.37 -9.06 6.36
N SER A 228 1.22 -9.64 7.12
CA SER A 228 1.03 -10.32 8.39
C SER A 228 1.36 -9.41 9.58
N PRO A 229 2.08 -8.26 9.42
CA PRO A 229 2.41 -7.35 10.51
C PRO A 229 1.20 -6.94 11.37
N ALA A 230 0.06 -6.67 10.76
CA ALA A 230 -1.16 -6.24 11.45
C ALA A 230 -1.61 -7.21 12.55
N LEU A 231 -1.37 -8.52 12.35
CA LEU A 231 -1.81 -9.56 13.29
C LEU A 231 -1.07 -9.53 14.64
N THR A 232 -0.04 -8.69 14.79
CA THR A 232 0.61 -8.45 16.10
C THR A 232 -0.23 -7.57 17.01
N ASP A 233 -1.13 -6.76 16.48
CA ASP A 233 -1.91 -5.76 17.22
C ASP A 233 -3.43 -5.96 17.12
N VAL A 234 -3.91 -6.51 16.00
CA VAL A 234 -5.34 -6.64 15.69
C VAL A 234 -5.64 -7.97 15.00
N THR A 235 -6.90 -8.40 15.03
CA THR A 235 -7.35 -9.54 14.23
C THR A 235 -7.49 -9.12 12.76
N PHE A 236 -7.46 -10.11 11.84
CA PHE A 236 -7.63 -9.81 10.42
C PHE A 236 -8.96 -9.09 10.13
N ALA A 237 -10.06 -9.52 10.75
CA ALA A 237 -11.37 -8.88 10.60
C ALA A 237 -11.36 -7.41 11.03
N GLN A 238 -10.62 -7.07 12.07
CA GLN A 238 -10.50 -5.69 12.55
C GLN A 238 -9.78 -4.76 11.57
N THR A 239 -9.12 -5.27 10.53
CA THR A 239 -8.49 -4.45 9.49
C THR A 239 -9.52 -3.83 8.52
N PHE A 240 -10.75 -4.34 8.46
CA PHE A 240 -11.80 -3.85 7.55
C PHE A 240 -13.18 -3.68 8.19
N GLU A 241 -13.51 -4.38 9.28
CA GLU A 241 -14.88 -4.34 9.86
C GLU A 241 -15.28 -2.94 10.35
N HIS A 242 -14.35 -2.14 10.83
CA HIS A 242 -14.63 -0.78 11.30
C HIS A 242 -15.18 0.14 10.21
N PHE A 243 -14.87 -0.12 8.91
CA PHE A 243 -15.42 0.68 7.81
C PHE A 243 -16.96 0.59 7.73
N TYR A 244 -17.56 -0.53 8.15
CA TYR A 244 -19.01 -0.69 8.17
C TYR A 244 -19.70 0.17 9.23
N ALA A 245 -18.98 0.65 10.24
CA ALA A 245 -19.51 1.52 11.29
C ALA A 245 -19.58 3.00 10.87
N PHE A 246 -18.90 3.40 9.77
CA PHE A 246 -18.86 4.80 9.34
C PHE A 246 -20.10 5.21 8.58
N SER A 247 -20.89 6.11 9.17
CA SER A 247 -22.12 6.66 8.53
C SER A 247 -21.87 7.47 7.26
N PHE A 248 -20.64 7.91 7.02
CA PHE A 248 -20.24 8.62 5.81
C PHE A 248 -19.84 7.69 4.65
N LEU A 249 -19.76 6.38 4.89
CA LEU A 249 -19.53 5.36 3.86
C LEU A 249 -20.85 4.67 3.50
N THR A 250 -21.29 4.83 2.25
CA THR A 250 -22.44 4.08 1.74
C THR A 250 -22.06 2.63 1.44
N PRO A 251 -23.03 1.70 1.33
CA PRO A 251 -22.74 0.32 0.88
C PRO A 251 -22.01 0.27 -0.47
N GLN A 252 -22.27 1.22 -1.36
CA GLN A 252 -21.57 1.33 -2.65
C GLN A 252 -20.09 1.75 -2.46
N HIS A 253 -19.83 2.73 -1.57
CA HIS A 253 -18.45 3.11 -1.21
C HIS A 253 -17.69 1.92 -0.65
N LEU A 254 -18.30 1.16 0.27
CA LEU A 254 -17.68 -0.03 0.85
C LEU A 254 -17.38 -1.10 -0.20
N SER A 255 -18.30 -1.36 -1.13
CA SER A 255 -18.07 -2.31 -2.22
C SER A 255 -16.88 -1.90 -3.11
N LYS A 256 -16.73 -0.61 -3.40
CA LYS A 256 -15.61 -0.07 -4.17
C LYS A 256 -14.30 -0.18 -3.41
N ILE A 257 -14.24 0.35 -2.20
CA ILE A 257 -13.02 0.41 -1.37
C ILE A 257 -12.51 -0.99 -1.03
N LEU A 258 -13.42 -1.90 -0.66
CA LEU A 258 -13.04 -3.23 -0.18
C LEU A 258 -12.84 -4.26 -1.30
N ASN A 259 -13.25 -3.95 -2.54
CA ASN A 259 -13.18 -4.91 -3.62
C ASN A 259 -12.94 -4.28 -5.01
N GLN A 260 -13.91 -3.55 -5.56
CA GLN A 260 -13.97 -3.25 -6.99
C GLN A 260 -12.78 -2.43 -7.49
N ASN A 261 -12.33 -1.43 -6.70
CA ASN A 261 -11.28 -0.50 -7.13
C ASN A 261 -9.95 -1.23 -7.37
N LEU A 262 -9.54 -2.12 -6.47
CA LEU A 262 -8.32 -2.91 -6.68
C LEU A 262 -8.53 -3.92 -7.79
N LEU A 263 -9.67 -4.58 -7.85
CA LEU A 263 -9.96 -5.55 -8.91
C LEU A 263 -9.87 -4.91 -10.30
N ASN A 264 -10.43 -3.71 -10.47
CA ASN A 264 -10.34 -2.96 -11.72
C ASN A 264 -8.91 -2.49 -12.06
N LEU A 265 -8.08 -2.31 -11.06
CA LEU A 265 -6.67 -1.93 -11.25
C LEU A 265 -5.81 -3.11 -11.72
N LEU A 266 -6.19 -4.34 -11.32
CA LEU A 266 -5.45 -5.57 -11.63
C LEU A 266 -5.84 -6.20 -12.99
N HIS A 267 -6.92 -5.71 -13.62
CA HIS A 267 -7.47 -6.20 -14.90
C HIS A 267 -7.65 -5.08 -15.91
#